data_67c73a488a36571c8da06062d4357355
#
_entry.id   67c73a488a36571c8da06062d4357355
#
_cell.length_a   1.000
_cell.length_b   1.000
_cell.length_c   1.000
_cell.angle_alpha   90.00
_cell.angle_beta   90.00
_cell.angle_gamma   90.00
#
_symmetry.space_group_name_H-M   'P 1'
#
loop_
_entity.id
_entity.type
_entity.pdbx_description
1 polymer ?
#
loop_
_entity_poly.entity_id
_entity_poly.type
_entity_poly.pdbx_seq_one_letter_code
_entity_poly.pdbx_strand_id
1 'polypeptide(L)'
;MTKTAAVIGGGPAGLMAAEMLAKAGVSVTVYDAKPSLGRKFLMAGKSGLNITKDEGLEALLEAYGAHSEEMRPMVSMFDSSKVKGWVRSLDQPIFIGSSRRVFPEAMKASPLLRAWFARLDELGVICLARWKFKDFNGGGLEFDTPDGPQTVQTDVTVLALGG
;
A
#
# COMPACT_ATOMS: atom_id res chain seq x y z
N MET A 1 2.94 9.78 -24.61
CA MET A 1 1.84 8.98 -24.04
C MET A 1 2.12 8.74 -22.56
N THR A 2 1.11 8.90 -21.70
CA THR A 2 1.23 8.57 -20.28
C THR A 2 1.36 7.06 -20.11
N LYS A 3 2.37 6.60 -19.37
CA LYS A 3 2.52 5.19 -19.04
C LYS A 3 1.39 4.71 -18.16
N THR A 4 1.02 3.44 -18.33
CA THR A 4 -0.03 2.78 -17.56
C THR A 4 0.57 1.71 -16.64
N ALA A 5 -0.02 1.55 -15.45
CA ALA A 5 0.40 0.51 -14.51
C ALA A 5 -0.80 -0.22 -13.90
N ALA A 6 -0.69 -1.55 -13.83
CA ALA A 6 -1.58 -2.40 -13.05
C ALA A 6 -0.90 -2.77 -11.73
N VAL A 7 -1.58 -2.54 -10.62
CA VAL A 7 -1.16 -3.01 -9.30
C VAL A 7 -2.10 -4.13 -8.86
N ILE A 8 -1.56 -5.33 -8.68
CA ILE A 8 -2.33 -6.52 -8.32
C ILE A 8 -2.24 -6.74 -6.82
N GLY A 9 -3.33 -6.44 -6.12
CA GLY A 9 -3.48 -6.49 -4.67
C GLY A 9 -3.61 -5.11 -4.04
N GLY A 10 -4.78 -4.82 -3.47
CA GLY A 10 -5.14 -3.57 -2.78
C GLY A 10 -4.82 -3.57 -1.28
N GLY A 11 -3.76 -4.26 -0.88
CA GLY A 11 -3.18 -4.19 0.47
C GLY A 11 -2.26 -3.00 0.65
N PRO A 12 -1.64 -2.81 1.84
CA PRO A 12 -0.76 -1.65 2.11
C PRO A 12 0.36 -1.48 1.09
N ALA A 13 1.00 -2.58 0.69
CA ALA A 13 2.08 -2.55 -0.29
C ALA A 13 1.60 -2.07 -1.67
N GLY A 14 0.46 -2.60 -2.15
CA GLY A 14 -0.12 -2.20 -3.43
C GLY A 14 -0.63 -0.77 -3.44
N LEU A 15 -1.30 -0.33 -2.38
CA LEU A 15 -1.78 1.05 -2.26
C LEU A 15 -0.62 2.04 -2.21
N MET A 16 0.48 1.70 -1.52
CA MET A 16 1.68 2.54 -1.51
C MET A 16 2.36 2.60 -2.88
N ALA A 17 2.49 1.45 -3.56
CA ALA A 17 3.02 1.40 -4.92
C ALA A 17 2.16 2.26 -5.88
N ALA A 18 0.83 2.18 -5.77
CA ALA A 18 -0.09 2.97 -6.56
C ALA A 18 0.06 4.48 -6.29
N GLU A 19 0.18 4.90 -5.02
CA GLU A 19 0.41 6.30 -4.66
C GLU A 19 1.72 6.83 -5.27
N MET A 20 2.80 6.06 -5.16
CA MET A 20 4.11 6.48 -5.66
C MET A 20 4.16 6.56 -7.19
N LEU A 21 3.56 5.59 -7.88
CA LEU A 21 3.47 5.58 -9.34
C LEU A 21 2.60 6.75 -9.85
N ALA A 22 1.45 6.99 -9.23
CA ALA A 22 0.56 8.08 -9.61
C ALA A 22 1.22 9.46 -9.39
N LYS A 23 1.93 9.65 -8.28
CA LYS A 23 2.75 10.86 -8.03
C LYS A 23 3.86 11.06 -9.06
N ALA A 24 4.35 9.99 -9.67
CA ALA A 24 5.32 10.03 -10.77
C ALA A 24 4.66 10.25 -12.15
N GLY A 25 3.36 10.49 -12.22
CA GLY A 25 2.63 10.76 -13.46
C GLY A 25 2.22 9.52 -14.25
N VAL A 26 2.23 8.34 -13.63
CA VAL A 26 1.76 7.09 -14.25
C VAL A 26 0.26 6.95 -14.01
N SER A 27 -0.50 6.52 -15.04
CA SER A 27 -1.91 6.16 -14.89
C SER A 27 -2.02 4.79 -14.24
N VAL A 28 -2.60 4.73 -13.03
CA VAL A 28 -2.58 3.53 -12.20
C VAL A 28 -3.97 2.96 -11.98
N THR A 29 -4.11 1.65 -12.14
CA THR A 29 -5.29 0.89 -11.70
C THR A 29 -4.86 -0.19 -10.72
N VAL A 30 -5.52 -0.22 -9.55
CA VAL A 30 -5.34 -1.25 -8.51
C VAL A 30 -6.45 -2.28 -8.64
N TYR A 31 -6.07 -3.56 -8.74
CA TYR A 31 -7.00 -4.69 -8.84
C TYR A 31 -6.92 -5.53 -7.57
N ASP A 32 -8.05 -5.81 -6.94
CA ASP A 32 -8.10 -6.68 -5.76
C ASP A 32 -9.19 -7.74 -5.91
N ALA A 33 -8.84 -8.99 -5.60
CA ALA A 33 -9.77 -10.12 -5.65
C ALA A 33 -10.90 -10.04 -4.61
N LYS A 34 -10.72 -9.26 -3.55
CA LYS A 34 -11.67 -9.15 -2.44
C LYS A 34 -12.76 -8.10 -2.73
N PRO A 35 -13.90 -8.16 -2.00
CA PRO A 35 -15.00 -7.19 -2.15
C PRO A 35 -14.62 -5.75 -1.77
N SER A 36 -13.53 -5.55 -1.08
CA SER A 36 -12.99 -4.23 -0.72
C SER A 36 -11.47 -4.29 -0.57
N LEU A 37 -10.79 -3.21 -0.91
CA LEU A 37 -9.35 -3.06 -0.72
C LEU A 37 -9.03 -2.75 0.76
N GLY A 38 -7.77 -2.87 1.14
CA GLY A 38 -7.28 -2.51 2.48
C GLY A 38 -7.73 -3.42 3.63
N ARG A 39 -8.31 -4.59 3.37
CA ARG A 39 -8.89 -5.47 4.42
C ARG A 39 -7.89 -5.89 5.50
N LYS A 40 -6.70 -6.34 5.11
CA LYS A 40 -5.66 -6.74 6.09
C LYS A 40 -5.20 -5.54 6.93
N PHE A 41 -5.13 -4.35 6.35
CA PHE A 41 -4.83 -3.11 7.07
C PHE A 41 -5.89 -2.79 8.13
N LEU A 42 -7.18 -2.91 7.77
CA LEU A 42 -8.28 -2.73 8.72
C LEU A 42 -8.26 -3.76 9.85
N MET A 43 -7.92 -5.00 9.53
CA MET A 43 -7.83 -6.07 10.54
C MET A 43 -6.67 -5.86 11.52
N ALA A 44 -5.55 -5.34 11.05
CA ALA A 44 -4.40 -5.02 11.90
C ALA A 44 -4.72 -3.93 12.95
N GLY A 45 -5.69 -3.06 12.67
CA GLY A 45 -6.11 -1.97 13.56
C GLY A 45 -7.24 -2.32 14.55
N LYS A 46 -7.63 -3.59 14.73
CA LYS A 46 -8.75 -3.95 15.62
C LYS A 46 -8.54 -3.57 17.09
N SER A 47 -7.34 -3.73 17.61
CA SER A 47 -6.95 -3.42 19.00
C SER A 47 -6.15 -2.13 19.14
N GLY A 48 -6.05 -1.36 18.09
CA GLY A 48 -5.20 -0.18 17.99
C GLY A 48 -4.17 -0.35 16.87
N LEU A 49 -4.18 0.56 15.90
CA LEU A 49 -3.26 0.48 14.75
C LEU A 49 -1.86 0.92 15.19
N ASN A 50 -0.95 -0.02 15.37
CA ASN A 50 0.47 0.26 15.45
C ASN A 50 1.01 0.50 14.04
N ILE A 51 1.41 1.75 13.74
CA ILE A 51 1.86 2.15 12.40
C ILE A 51 3.34 1.81 12.21
N THR A 52 4.15 2.17 13.19
CA THR A 52 5.61 1.94 13.21
C THR A 52 6.12 2.06 14.66
N LYS A 53 7.41 1.90 14.84
CA LYS A 53 8.09 2.19 16.10
C LYS A 53 8.99 3.42 15.93
N ASP A 54 8.98 4.31 16.90
CA ASP A 54 9.82 5.51 16.90
C ASP A 54 11.27 5.14 17.22
N GLU A 55 12.00 4.72 16.20
CA GLU A 55 13.40 4.27 16.31
C GLU A 55 14.20 4.74 15.09
N GLY A 56 15.51 4.77 15.26
CA GLY A 56 16.44 5.11 14.18
C GLY A 56 16.55 4.00 13.13
N LEU A 57 17.11 4.34 11.97
CA LEU A 57 17.28 3.43 10.84
C LEU A 57 18.02 2.14 11.22
N GLU A 58 19.11 2.24 11.98
CA GLU A 58 19.91 1.06 12.36
C GLU A 58 19.11 0.09 13.23
N ALA A 59 18.40 0.59 14.25
CA ALA A 59 17.53 -0.23 15.09
C ALA A 59 16.38 -0.88 14.31
N LEU A 60 15.85 -0.18 13.30
CA LEU A 60 14.84 -0.75 12.40
C LEU A 60 15.44 -1.85 11.53
N LEU A 61 16.66 -1.68 11.02
CA LEU A 61 17.35 -2.67 10.20
C LEU A 61 17.73 -3.93 10.99
N GLU A 62 18.08 -3.82 12.28
CA GLU A 62 18.34 -4.96 13.16
C GLU A 62 17.17 -5.97 13.17
N ALA A 63 15.92 -5.49 13.02
CA ALA A 63 14.75 -6.37 12.98
C ALA A 63 14.71 -7.30 11.75
N TYR A 64 15.45 -6.99 10.69
CA TYR A 64 15.57 -7.82 9.49
C TYR A 64 16.67 -8.90 9.62
N GLY A 65 17.46 -8.89 10.71
CA GLY A 65 18.48 -9.90 11.00
C GLY A 65 19.49 -10.05 9.86
N ALA A 66 19.64 -11.28 9.34
CA ALA A 66 20.60 -11.58 8.27
C ALA A 66 20.31 -10.83 6.94
N HIS A 67 19.10 -10.30 6.76
CA HIS A 67 18.70 -9.56 5.55
C HIS A 67 18.83 -8.04 5.69
N SER A 68 19.43 -7.55 6.78
CA SER A 68 19.55 -6.10 7.06
C SER A 68 20.22 -5.33 5.92
N GLU A 69 21.31 -5.83 5.37
CA GLU A 69 22.04 -5.16 4.29
C GLU A 69 21.26 -5.14 2.97
N GLU A 70 20.54 -6.23 2.65
CA GLU A 70 19.67 -6.29 1.47
C GLU A 70 18.49 -5.31 1.59
N MET A 71 17.95 -5.15 2.80
CA MET A 71 16.82 -4.27 3.08
C MET A 71 17.20 -2.80 3.23
N ARG A 72 18.47 -2.50 3.54
CA ARG A 72 18.97 -1.14 3.81
C ARG A 72 18.57 -0.10 2.73
N PRO A 73 18.76 -0.35 1.43
CA PRO A 73 18.39 0.64 0.42
C PRO A 73 16.90 0.99 0.45
N MET A 74 16.04 -0.02 0.62
CA MET A 74 14.59 0.13 0.62
C MET A 74 14.10 0.81 1.91
N VAL A 75 14.57 0.34 3.06
CA VAL A 75 14.18 0.88 4.38
C VAL A 75 14.67 2.31 4.56
N SER A 76 15.87 2.65 4.07
CA SER A 76 16.38 4.03 4.10
C SER A 76 15.53 5.01 3.30
N MET A 77 14.88 4.53 2.24
CA MET A 77 13.96 5.34 1.45
C MET A 77 12.62 5.60 2.14
N PHE A 78 12.17 4.69 3.03
CA PHE A 78 10.89 4.81 3.74
C PHE A 78 11.00 4.25 5.17
N ASP A 79 11.79 4.93 6.00
CA ASP A 79 12.04 4.60 7.40
C ASP A 79 10.88 5.04 8.32
N SER A 80 11.03 4.77 9.63
CA SER A 80 10.06 5.15 10.65
C SER A 80 9.72 6.65 10.65
N SER A 81 10.67 7.53 10.38
CA SER A 81 10.45 8.97 10.30
C SER A 81 9.57 9.34 9.10
N LYS A 82 9.84 8.76 7.94
CA LYS A 82 9.06 8.99 6.72
C LYS A 82 7.66 8.38 6.81
N VAL A 83 7.51 7.24 7.45
CA VAL A 83 6.18 6.66 7.76
C VAL A 83 5.37 7.63 8.62
N LYS A 84 5.95 8.19 9.69
CA LYS A 84 5.28 9.21 10.53
C LYS A 84 4.91 10.45 9.71
N GLY A 85 5.80 10.94 8.86
CA GLY A 85 5.56 12.05 7.96
C GLY A 85 4.42 11.78 6.98
N TRP A 86 4.39 10.59 6.38
CA TRP A 86 3.34 10.16 5.48
C TRP A 86 1.96 10.14 6.16
N VAL A 87 1.85 9.56 7.37
CA VAL A 87 0.58 9.53 8.12
C VAL A 87 0.09 10.94 8.43
N ARG A 88 0.98 11.83 8.88
CA ARG A 88 0.63 13.24 9.13
C ARG A 88 0.20 13.96 7.86
N SER A 89 0.81 13.64 6.73
CA SER A 89 0.43 14.22 5.43
C SER A 89 -0.96 13.79 4.95
N LEU A 90 -1.56 12.78 5.60
CA LEU A 90 -2.96 12.36 5.43
C LEU A 90 -3.89 12.99 6.48
N ASP A 91 -3.44 14.07 7.14
CA ASP A 91 -4.17 14.76 8.21
C ASP A 91 -4.57 13.83 9.38
N GLN A 92 -3.74 12.82 9.63
CA GLN A 92 -3.92 11.90 10.74
C GLN A 92 -2.90 12.21 11.84
N PRO A 93 -3.33 12.81 12.96
CA PRO A 93 -2.46 13.06 14.09
C PRO A 93 -2.03 11.73 14.71
N ILE A 94 -0.80 11.70 15.22
CA ILE A 94 -0.18 10.51 15.81
C ILE A 94 0.42 10.82 17.16
N PHE A 95 0.49 9.83 18.03
CA PHE A 95 1.24 9.87 19.29
C PHE A 95 2.18 8.67 19.42
N ILE A 96 3.17 8.82 20.29
CA ILE A 96 4.15 7.77 20.60
C ILE A 96 3.81 7.23 21.99
N GLY A 97 3.52 5.93 22.06
CA GLY A 97 3.27 5.24 23.31
C GLY A 97 4.55 4.96 24.11
N SER A 98 4.41 4.49 25.35
CA SER A 98 5.54 4.20 26.25
C SER A 98 6.52 3.17 25.72
N SER A 99 6.07 2.24 24.87
CA SER A 99 6.89 1.25 24.17
C SER A 99 7.55 1.77 22.89
N ARG A 100 7.50 3.10 22.66
CA ARG A 100 7.92 3.76 21.42
C ARG A 100 7.13 3.36 20.16
N ARG A 101 6.04 2.63 20.30
CA ARG A 101 5.13 2.36 19.19
C ARG A 101 4.36 3.62 18.83
N VAL A 102 4.16 3.82 17.55
CA VAL A 102 3.45 4.98 16.99
C VAL A 102 2.03 4.59 16.62
N PHE A 103 1.07 5.36 17.11
CA PHE A 103 -0.35 5.13 16.88
C PHE A 103 -1.00 6.38 16.32
N PRO A 104 -2.04 6.26 15.45
CA PRO A 104 -2.92 7.39 15.19
C PRO A 104 -3.72 7.72 16.46
N GLU A 105 -4.00 8.99 16.71
CA GLU A 105 -4.81 9.39 17.88
C GLU A 105 -6.20 8.75 17.89
N ALA A 106 -6.77 8.52 16.70
CA ALA A 106 -8.03 7.78 16.55
C ALA A 106 -7.96 6.30 17.00
N MET A 107 -6.77 5.75 17.21
CA MET A 107 -6.50 4.34 17.57
C MET A 107 -7.10 3.32 16.57
N LYS A 108 -7.59 3.74 15.43
CA LYS A 108 -8.29 2.92 14.42
C LYS A 108 -7.64 3.05 13.05
N ALA A 109 -7.66 1.96 12.29
CA ALA A 109 -7.15 1.94 10.92
C ALA A 109 -8.08 2.65 9.92
N SER A 110 -9.38 2.67 10.19
CA SER A 110 -10.37 3.14 9.20
C SER A 110 -10.27 4.63 8.85
N PRO A 111 -9.99 5.59 9.77
CA PRO A 111 -9.79 6.99 9.38
C PRO A 111 -8.58 7.17 8.48
N LEU A 112 -7.45 6.55 8.82
CA LEU A 112 -6.23 6.59 8.02
C LEU A 112 -6.45 5.99 6.61
N LEU A 113 -7.11 4.83 6.53
CA LEU A 113 -7.37 4.20 5.24
C LEU A 113 -8.32 5.03 4.37
N ARG A 114 -9.35 5.66 4.95
CA ARG A 114 -10.24 6.56 4.20
C ARG A 114 -9.50 7.78 3.65
N ALA A 115 -8.65 8.41 4.47
CA ALA A 115 -7.84 9.53 4.03
C ALA A 115 -6.87 9.11 2.91
N TRP A 116 -6.32 7.90 3.00
CA TRP A 116 -5.46 7.36 1.95
C TRP A 116 -6.21 7.12 0.64
N PHE A 117 -7.42 6.53 0.69
CA PHE A 117 -8.24 6.36 -0.52
C PHE A 117 -8.65 7.70 -1.13
N ALA A 118 -8.99 8.72 -0.33
CA ALA A 118 -9.27 10.06 -0.84
C ALA A 118 -8.06 10.63 -1.61
N ARG A 119 -6.86 10.50 -1.06
CA ARG A 119 -5.63 10.90 -1.76
C ARG A 119 -5.39 10.12 -3.06
N LEU A 120 -5.62 8.81 -3.06
CA LEU A 120 -5.47 7.99 -4.27
C LEU A 120 -6.47 8.42 -5.35
N ASP A 121 -7.69 8.74 -4.97
CA ASP A 121 -8.73 9.28 -5.86
C ASP A 121 -8.32 10.64 -6.45
N GLU A 122 -7.84 11.58 -5.62
CA GLU A 122 -7.27 12.86 -6.04
C GLU A 122 -6.11 12.72 -7.04
N LEU A 123 -5.31 11.65 -6.89
CA LEU A 123 -4.21 11.31 -7.81
C LEU A 123 -4.69 10.58 -9.07
N GLY A 124 -5.99 10.33 -9.22
CA GLY A 124 -6.58 9.64 -10.36
C GLY A 124 -6.35 8.13 -10.38
N VAL A 125 -6.03 7.52 -9.24
CA VAL A 125 -5.86 6.06 -9.13
C VAL A 125 -7.24 5.39 -9.15
N ILE A 126 -7.41 4.44 -10.07
CA ILE A 126 -8.62 3.62 -10.17
C ILE A 126 -8.46 2.38 -9.28
N CYS A 127 -9.44 2.11 -8.41
CA CYS A 127 -9.45 0.94 -7.53
C CYS A 127 -10.61 0.01 -7.89
N LEU A 128 -10.30 -1.21 -8.34
CA LEU A 128 -11.25 -2.23 -8.77
C LEU A 128 -11.25 -3.41 -7.81
N ALA A 129 -12.37 -3.59 -7.10
CA ALA A 129 -12.59 -4.74 -6.22
C ALA A 129 -13.23 -5.89 -7.00
N ARG A 130 -13.09 -7.14 -6.49
CA ARG A 130 -13.58 -8.38 -7.10
C ARG A 130 -12.96 -8.68 -8.47
N TRP A 131 -11.76 -8.18 -8.72
CA TRP A 131 -10.95 -8.50 -9.88
C TRP A 131 -9.84 -9.48 -9.47
N LYS A 132 -10.09 -10.75 -9.66
CA LYS A 132 -9.17 -11.81 -9.28
C LYS A 132 -8.18 -12.08 -10.40
N PHE A 133 -6.93 -11.72 -10.19
CA PHE A 133 -5.85 -12.04 -11.11
C PHE A 133 -5.70 -13.56 -11.27
N LYS A 134 -5.55 -14.01 -12.50
CA LYS A 134 -5.41 -15.42 -12.89
C LYS A 134 -4.02 -15.73 -13.38
N ASP A 135 -3.62 -15.06 -14.45
CA ASP A 135 -2.38 -15.38 -15.15
C ASP A 135 -1.93 -14.23 -16.07
N PHE A 136 -0.72 -14.37 -16.57
CA PHE A 136 -0.19 -13.57 -17.67
C PHE A 136 -0.40 -14.32 -18.99
N ASN A 137 -1.04 -13.71 -19.98
CA ASN A 137 -1.29 -14.33 -21.26
C ASN A 137 -1.09 -13.34 -22.41
N GLY A 138 -0.23 -13.69 -23.37
CA GLY A 138 0.01 -12.90 -24.59
C GLY A 138 0.41 -11.44 -24.35
N GLY A 139 1.09 -11.15 -23.21
CA GLY A 139 1.45 -9.80 -22.79
C GLY A 139 0.36 -9.05 -22.04
N GLY A 140 -0.80 -9.67 -21.80
CA GLY A 140 -1.89 -9.14 -20.99
C GLY A 140 -2.02 -9.83 -19.63
N LEU A 141 -2.82 -9.21 -18.76
CA LEU A 141 -3.20 -9.69 -17.43
C LEU A 141 -4.61 -10.24 -17.50
N GLU A 142 -4.80 -11.50 -17.18
CA GLU A 142 -6.12 -12.13 -17.15
C GLU A 142 -6.75 -12.03 -15.74
N PHE A 143 -8.03 -11.66 -15.71
CA PHE A 143 -8.81 -11.54 -14.48
C PHE A 143 -10.14 -12.27 -14.59
N ASP A 144 -10.56 -12.89 -13.48
CA ASP A 144 -11.97 -13.20 -13.23
C ASP A 144 -12.62 -11.99 -12.56
N THR A 145 -13.70 -11.49 -13.14
CA THR A 145 -14.44 -10.32 -12.64
C THR A 145 -15.93 -10.64 -12.48
N PRO A 146 -16.71 -9.81 -11.78
CA PRO A 146 -18.17 -10.01 -11.69
C PRO A 146 -18.88 -10.07 -13.05
N ASP A 147 -18.32 -9.41 -14.07
CA ASP A 147 -18.88 -9.32 -15.42
C ASP A 147 -18.27 -10.37 -16.38
N GLY A 148 -17.54 -11.34 -15.83
CA GLY A 148 -16.87 -12.40 -16.58
C GLY A 148 -15.36 -12.16 -16.74
N PRO A 149 -14.68 -13.04 -17.50
CA PRO A 149 -13.23 -12.92 -17.74
C PRO A 149 -12.88 -11.64 -18.48
N GLN A 150 -11.82 -10.96 -18.04
CA GLN A 150 -11.30 -9.74 -18.66
C GLN A 150 -9.80 -9.86 -18.87
N THR A 151 -9.30 -9.23 -19.94
CA THR A 151 -7.87 -9.11 -20.23
C THR A 151 -7.48 -7.63 -20.24
N VAL A 152 -6.44 -7.27 -19.49
CA VAL A 152 -5.94 -5.91 -19.37
C VAL A 152 -4.51 -5.86 -19.88
N GLN A 153 -4.17 -4.84 -20.67
CA GLN A 153 -2.80 -4.56 -21.08
C GLN A 153 -2.30 -3.29 -20.40
N THR A 154 -1.08 -3.34 -19.89
CA THR A 154 -0.43 -2.20 -19.22
C THR A 154 1.07 -2.19 -19.56
N ASP A 155 1.70 -1.01 -19.44
CA ASP A 155 3.15 -0.90 -19.64
C ASP A 155 3.94 -1.52 -18.48
N VAL A 156 3.37 -1.50 -17.25
CA VAL A 156 4.02 -1.98 -16.03
C VAL A 156 3.02 -2.75 -15.17
N THR A 157 3.48 -3.83 -14.55
CA THR A 157 2.71 -4.59 -13.57
C THR A 157 3.45 -4.69 -12.24
N VAL A 158 2.76 -4.39 -11.15
CA VAL A 158 3.25 -4.57 -9.77
C VAL A 158 2.45 -5.68 -9.10
N LEU A 159 3.12 -6.76 -8.69
CA LEU A 159 2.50 -7.84 -7.93
C LEU A 159 2.64 -7.54 -6.43
N ALA A 160 1.51 -7.29 -5.75
CA ALA A 160 1.41 -6.98 -4.32
C ALA A 160 0.37 -7.90 -3.65
N LEU A 161 0.42 -9.19 -3.97
CA LEU A 161 -0.59 -10.20 -3.61
C LEU A 161 -0.66 -10.48 -2.09
N GLY A 162 0.39 -10.12 -1.38
CA GLY A 162 0.53 -10.36 0.05
C GLY A 162 0.88 -11.82 0.37
N GLY A 163 0.89 -12.15 1.63
CA GLY A 163 1.13 -13.48 2.17
C GLY A 163 -0.06 -13.99 2.99
#